data_00c9614622bc875ca8422cd2fd63ab24
#
_entry.id   00c9614622bc875ca8422cd2fd63ab24
#
_cell.length_a   1.000
_cell.length_b   1.000
_cell.length_c   1.000
_cell.angle_alpha   90.00
_cell.angle_beta   90.00
_cell.angle_gamma   90.00
#
_symmetry.space_group_name_H-M   'P 1'
#
loop_
_entity.id
_entity.type
_entity.pdbx_description
1 polymer ?
#
loop_
_entity_poly.entity_id
_entity_poly.type
_entity_poly.pdbx_seq_one_letter_code
_entity_poly.pdbx_strand_id
1 'polypeptide(L)'
;MAAARDEAAQNCPFCGLRLIVDSTSGELICPKCGVVIRDRVVDQHPEWKAIDLEDKQKRVRVGAPLTYLLHDEGLSTLVGDRPYGYTSTFKQANDARKIRSTYSMVRVSADERSLMKLLEKIEDLATKLSLPNNVAETAAYLIRSSKMKAFAKNKGQKEIAAAMIYLACRLCGVNRTLKEVADLADLKEKDVARYYRALAQNLSASPLSRPRISNYVTKLSNILNLSTKAERLALDLSSKVEESEIALGKNPAGLAAACVHIASVLFDESISSDDIARELGVTPLTVRNRTKEILQYYDVTVYVGGAK
;
A
#
# COMPACT_ATOMS: atom_id res chain seq x y z
N MET A 1 12.46 17.03 1.91
CA MET A 1 13.43 17.65 2.86
C MET A 1 13.03 19.07 3.30
N ALA A 2 11.76 19.43 3.32
CA ALA A 2 11.30 20.76 3.78
C ALA A 2 10.53 20.74 5.11
N ALA A 3 10.17 19.56 5.63
CA ALA A 3 9.39 19.43 6.88
C ALA A 3 10.23 19.51 8.18
N ALA A 4 11.55 19.51 8.08
CA ALA A 4 12.43 19.45 9.27
C ALA A 4 12.85 20.82 9.85
N ARG A 5 12.36 21.94 9.31
CA ARG A 5 12.74 23.29 9.77
C ARG A 5 11.74 23.98 10.69
N ASP A 6 10.54 23.48 10.85
CA ASP A 6 9.51 24.12 11.70
C ASP A 6 9.39 23.53 13.12
N GLU A 7 10.08 22.42 13.43
CA GLU A 7 10.04 21.83 14.78
C GLU A 7 10.86 22.60 15.83
N ALA A 8 11.78 23.47 15.42
CA ALA A 8 12.66 24.21 16.33
C ALA A 8 11.99 25.36 17.09
N ALA A 9 10.73 25.70 16.79
CA ALA A 9 10.03 26.83 17.42
C ALA A 9 8.78 26.41 18.21
N GLN A 10 8.72 25.18 18.70
CA GLN A 10 7.55 24.70 19.45
C GLN A 10 7.57 25.07 20.95
N ASN A 11 8.68 25.53 21.48
CA ASN A 11 8.81 25.88 22.88
C ASN A 11 9.16 27.36 23.08
N CYS A 12 8.57 27.95 24.11
CA CYS A 12 8.83 29.32 24.48
C CYS A 12 10.31 29.51 24.97
N PRO A 13 11.07 30.48 24.42
CA PRO A 13 12.45 30.69 24.83
C PRO A 13 12.58 31.20 26.26
N PHE A 14 11.52 31.76 26.88
CA PHE A 14 11.55 32.32 28.22
C PHE A 14 11.11 31.33 29.30
N CYS A 15 10.15 30.47 29.04
CA CYS A 15 9.61 29.57 30.06
C CYS A 15 9.61 28.08 29.63
N GLY A 16 10.09 27.76 28.46
CA GLY A 16 10.22 26.37 27.97
C GLY A 16 8.90 25.64 27.65
N LEU A 17 7.76 26.27 27.86
CA LEU A 17 6.46 25.67 27.58
C LEU A 17 6.12 25.64 26.09
N ARG A 18 5.32 24.66 25.72
CA ARG A 18 4.84 24.51 24.34
C ARG A 18 3.96 25.69 23.95
N LEU A 19 4.20 26.22 22.76
CA LEU A 19 3.44 27.31 22.17
C LEU A 19 2.09 26.84 21.64
N ILE A 20 1.11 27.73 21.69
CA ILE A 20 -0.26 27.52 21.18
C ILE A 20 -0.52 28.51 20.06
N VAL A 21 -1.15 28.04 18.97
CA VAL A 21 -1.63 28.90 17.89
C VAL A 21 -3.02 29.41 18.27
N ASP A 22 -3.17 30.72 18.35
CA ASP A 22 -4.50 31.34 18.46
C ASP A 22 -5.14 31.36 17.07
N SER A 23 -6.25 30.63 16.91
CA SER A 23 -6.96 30.53 15.65
C SER A 23 -7.71 31.80 15.24
N THR A 24 -7.87 32.76 16.18
CA THR A 24 -8.59 34.02 15.91
C THR A 24 -7.67 35.11 15.38
N SER A 25 -6.48 35.25 15.97
CA SER A 25 -5.48 36.24 15.57
C SER A 25 -4.42 35.68 14.61
N GLY A 26 -4.27 34.36 14.55
CA GLY A 26 -3.20 33.70 13.78
C GLY A 26 -1.82 33.88 14.40
N GLU A 27 -1.76 34.09 15.71
CA GLU A 27 -0.53 34.32 16.45
C GLU A 27 -0.05 33.06 17.18
N LEU A 28 1.25 32.90 17.29
CA LEU A 28 1.88 31.85 18.08
C LEU A 28 2.25 32.41 19.45
N ILE A 29 1.47 32.03 20.49
CA ILE A 29 1.49 32.61 21.83
C ILE A 29 1.93 31.61 22.87
N CYS A 30 2.67 32.06 23.87
CA CYS A 30 2.97 31.23 25.04
C CYS A 30 1.83 31.35 26.07
N PRO A 31 1.21 30.23 26.52
CA PRO A 31 0.08 30.29 27.45
C PRO A 31 0.46 30.75 28.85
N LYS A 32 1.76 30.73 29.22
CA LYS A 32 2.22 31.10 30.55
C LYS A 32 2.68 32.55 30.64
N CYS A 33 3.51 33.02 29.71
CA CYS A 33 4.09 34.35 29.75
C CYS A 33 3.45 35.34 28.79
N GLY A 34 2.48 34.89 27.95
CA GLY A 34 1.78 35.76 27.02
C GLY A 34 2.64 36.31 25.87
N VAL A 35 3.91 35.87 25.75
CA VAL A 35 4.80 36.38 24.69
C VAL A 35 4.34 35.81 23.33
N VAL A 36 4.15 36.71 22.37
CA VAL A 36 3.89 36.36 20.97
C VAL A 36 5.24 36.18 20.29
N ILE A 37 5.47 34.99 19.72
CA ILE A 37 6.73 34.67 19.02
C ILE A 37 6.59 34.90 17.52
N ARG A 38 5.42 34.63 16.98
CA ARG A 38 5.07 34.93 15.58
C ARG A 38 3.68 35.59 15.57
N ASP A 39 3.58 36.68 14.88
CA ASP A 39 2.36 37.47 14.74
C ASP A 39 1.49 37.04 13.52
N ARG A 40 2.02 36.20 12.64
CA ARG A 40 1.32 35.66 11.50
C ARG A 40 1.75 34.24 11.21
N VAL A 41 0.91 33.30 11.59
CA VAL A 41 1.08 31.88 11.21
C VAL A 41 0.30 31.62 9.93
N VAL A 42 0.98 31.10 8.91
CA VAL A 42 0.34 30.75 7.64
C VAL A 42 -0.53 29.52 7.86
N ASP A 43 -1.83 29.66 7.61
CA ASP A 43 -2.75 28.52 7.57
C ASP A 43 -2.53 27.74 6.26
N GLN A 44 -2.16 26.47 6.39
CA GLN A 44 -1.96 25.57 5.26
C GLN A 44 -3.25 24.85 4.82
N HIS A 45 -4.34 25.04 5.56
CA HIS A 45 -5.62 24.45 5.23
C HIS A 45 -6.32 25.20 4.08
N PRO A 46 -7.16 24.52 3.31
CA PRO A 46 -7.94 25.19 2.26
C PRO A 46 -8.94 26.17 2.89
N GLU A 47 -9.03 27.38 2.33
CA GLU A 47 -9.93 28.48 2.74
C GLU A 47 -11.43 28.11 2.62
N TRP A 48 -11.74 26.99 1.96
CA TRP A 48 -13.09 26.57 1.63
C TRP A 48 -13.38 25.18 2.15
N LYS A 49 -14.62 24.98 2.55
CA LYS A 49 -15.14 23.64 2.91
C LYS A 49 -15.99 23.15 1.74
N ALA A 50 -15.77 21.91 1.32
CA ALA A 50 -16.60 21.21 0.34
C ALA A 50 -17.07 19.91 0.95
N ILE A 51 -18.38 19.67 0.87
CA ILE A 51 -19.02 18.45 1.35
C ILE A 51 -19.00 17.43 0.21
N ASP A 52 -19.28 17.85 -1.02
CA ASP A 52 -19.34 17.01 -2.18
C ASP A 52 -18.04 17.00 -2.99
N LEU A 53 -17.78 15.88 -3.68
CA LEU A 53 -16.60 15.73 -4.56
C LEU A 53 -16.63 16.72 -5.74
N GLU A 54 -17.81 17.02 -6.28
CA GLU A 54 -17.96 17.98 -7.39
C GLU A 54 -17.62 19.40 -6.95
N ASP A 55 -18.10 19.81 -5.78
CA ASP A 55 -17.77 21.11 -5.20
C ASP A 55 -16.29 21.24 -4.87
N LYS A 56 -15.68 20.16 -4.39
CA LYS A 56 -14.25 20.09 -4.16
C LYS A 56 -13.48 20.32 -5.46
N GLN A 57 -13.83 19.61 -6.54
CA GLN A 57 -13.18 19.79 -7.84
C GLN A 57 -13.33 21.21 -8.43
N LYS A 58 -14.49 21.84 -8.24
CA LYS A 58 -14.74 23.21 -8.71
C LYS A 58 -13.96 24.28 -7.92
N ARG A 59 -13.68 24.02 -6.64
CA ARG A 59 -13.04 24.98 -5.72
C ARG A 59 -11.54 24.78 -5.58
N VAL A 60 -11.00 23.65 -6.01
CA VAL A 60 -9.55 23.37 -5.95
C VAL A 60 -8.79 24.38 -6.80
N ARG A 61 -7.97 25.20 -6.16
CA ARG A 61 -7.07 26.18 -6.80
C ARG A 61 -5.64 25.65 -6.91
N VAL A 62 -5.34 24.58 -6.19
CA VAL A 62 -4.01 23.93 -6.16
C VAL A 62 -3.99 22.86 -7.24
N GLY A 63 -2.85 22.67 -7.89
CA GLY A 63 -2.65 21.58 -8.84
C GLY A 63 -2.82 20.19 -8.21
N ALA A 64 -2.76 19.16 -9.04
CA ALA A 64 -2.84 17.78 -8.57
C ALA A 64 -1.75 17.50 -7.51
N PRO A 65 -2.03 16.64 -6.51
CA PRO A 65 -1.02 16.25 -5.53
C PRO A 65 0.16 15.58 -6.22
N LEU A 66 1.36 15.75 -5.65
CA LEU A 66 2.54 15.04 -6.11
C LEU A 66 2.35 13.52 -5.92
N THR A 67 2.51 12.76 -6.98
CA THR A 67 2.36 11.30 -6.97
C THR A 67 3.46 10.65 -7.79
N TYR A 68 4.02 9.57 -7.29
CA TYR A 68 5.03 8.79 -8.02
C TYR A 68 4.44 7.95 -9.15
N LEU A 69 3.13 7.81 -9.26
CA LEU A 69 2.46 7.06 -10.32
C LEU A 69 2.56 7.76 -11.68
N LEU A 70 2.67 9.09 -11.70
CA LEU A 70 2.84 9.85 -12.93
C LEU A 70 4.34 9.97 -13.27
N HIS A 71 4.71 9.88 -14.55
CA HIS A 71 6.11 9.95 -15.01
C HIS A 71 6.84 11.22 -14.57
N ASP A 72 6.11 12.34 -14.47
CA ASP A 72 6.56 13.68 -14.10
C ASP A 72 6.20 14.06 -12.65
N GLU A 73 5.74 13.10 -11.85
CA GLU A 73 5.32 13.31 -10.45
C GLU A 73 4.13 14.30 -10.30
N GLY A 74 3.41 14.57 -11.39
CA GLY A 74 2.31 15.52 -11.41
C GLY A 74 2.72 16.98 -11.58
N LEU A 75 3.99 17.23 -11.90
CA LEU A 75 4.53 18.61 -12.05
C LEU A 75 4.14 19.28 -13.36
N SER A 76 3.79 18.53 -14.40
CA SER A 76 3.45 19.13 -15.68
C SER A 76 1.98 19.46 -15.81
N THR A 77 1.71 20.49 -16.61
CA THR A 77 0.37 20.92 -16.94
C THR A 77 -0.19 20.16 -18.14
N LEU A 78 -1.49 20.04 -18.23
CA LEU A 78 -2.19 19.49 -19.38
C LEU A 78 -2.79 20.62 -20.22
N VAL A 79 -2.65 20.53 -21.53
CA VAL A 79 -3.35 21.43 -22.45
C VAL A 79 -4.80 20.95 -22.54
N GLY A 80 -5.75 21.77 -22.09
CA GLY A 80 -7.18 21.44 -22.09
C GLY A 80 -7.76 21.27 -23.50
N ASP A 81 -8.84 20.49 -23.59
CA ASP A 81 -9.53 20.23 -24.85
C ASP A 81 -10.38 21.40 -25.33
N ARG A 82 -10.73 22.31 -24.43
CA ARG A 82 -11.60 23.46 -24.75
C ARG A 82 -10.78 24.74 -24.74
N PRO A 83 -10.82 25.51 -25.83
CA PRO A 83 -10.27 26.87 -25.82
C PRO A 83 -11.07 27.72 -24.81
N TYR A 84 -10.37 28.57 -24.09
CA TYR A 84 -10.97 29.48 -23.11
C TYR A 84 -11.94 30.43 -23.87
N GLY A 85 -13.24 30.28 -23.61
CA GLY A 85 -14.27 31.15 -24.15
C GLY A 85 -15.48 30.41 -24.75
N TYR A 86 -16.65 30.97 -24.58
CA TYR A 86 -17.95 30.42 -24.98
C TYR A 86 -18.18 30.29 -26.50
N THR A 87 -17.27 30.80 -27.33
CA THR A 87 -17.36 30.81 -28.80
C THR A 87 -16.05 30.32 -29.41
N SER A 88 -15.78 29.02 -29.32
CA SER A 88 -14.64 28.46 -30.05
C SER A 88 -15.01 28.25 -31.52
N THR A 89 -14.33 28.93 -32.42
CA THR A 89 -14.42 28.67 -33.86
C THR A 89 -13.76 27.32 -34.17
N PHE A 90 -14.19 26.62 -35.23
CA PHE A 90 -13.66 25.35 -35.67
C PHE A 90 -12.13 25.39 -35.89
N LYS A 91 -11.57 26.55 -36.30
CA LYS A 91 -10.12 26.75 -36.42
C LYS A 91 -9.41 26.67 -35.08
N GLN A 92 -9.93 27.30 -34.03
CA GLN A 92 -9.34 27.28 -32.68
C GLN A 92 -9.33 25.88 -32.07
N ALA A 93 -10.36 25.07 -32.32
CA ALA A 93 -10.39 23.68 -31.90
C ALA A 93 -9.31 22.82 -32.59
N ASN A 94 -9.08 23.03 -33.88
CA ASN A 94 -8.02 22.34 -34.62
C ASN A 94 -6.62 22.76 -34.17
N ASP A 95 -6.43 24.07 -33.91
CA ASP A 95 -5.15 24.56 -33.42
C ASP A 95 -4.86 24.07 -31.99
N ALA A 96 -5.87 24.01 -31.14
CA ALA A 96 -5.74 23.39 -29.80
C ALA A 96 -5.33 21.91 -29.86
N ARG A 97 -5.92 21.15 -30.82
CA ARG A 97 -5.51 19.74 -31.05
C ARG A 97 -4.06 19.62 -31.53
N LYS A 98 -3.64 20.49 -32.45
CA LYS A 98 -2.23 20.51 -32.93
C LYS A 98 -1.28 20.85 -31.78
N ILE A 99 -1.59 21.88 -30.98
CA ILE A 99 -0.77 22.27 -29.82
C ILE A 99 -0.67 21.12 -28.85
N ARG A 100 -1.78 20.45 -28.51
CA ARG A 100 -1.80 19.28 -27.62
C ARG A 100 -0.95 18.14 -28.17
N SER A 101 -1.10 17.79 -29.44
CA SER A 101 -0.31 16.75 -30.10
C SER A 101 1.18 17.06 -30.06
N THR A 102 1.56 18.29 -30.44
CA THR A 102 2.96 18.72 -30.42
C THR A 102 3.51 18.74 -29.00
N TYR A 103 2.74 19.26 -28.05
CA TYR A 103 3.11 19.28 -26.64
C TYR A 103 3.34 17.86 -26.08
N SER A 104 2.45 16.92 -26.38
CA SER A 104 2.59 15.52 -25.92
C SER A 104 3.82 14.83 -26.52
N MET A 105 4.22 15.19 -27.76
CA MET A 105 5.42 14.65 -28.39
C MET A 105 6.71 15.21 -27.79
N VAL A 106 6.74 16.51 -27.49
CA VAL A 106 7.95 17.20 -27.01
C VAL A 106 8.16 16.94 -25.51
N ARG A 107 7.07 16.85 -24.74
CA ARG A 107 7.09 16.72 -23.28
C ARG A 107 7.74 15.43 -22.78
N VAL A 108 7.61 14.33 -23.51
CA VAL A 108 7.98 13.01 -23.03
C VAL A 108 9.13 12.43 -23.84
N SER A 109 10.27 12.21 -23.19
CA SER A 109 11.44 11.54 -23.80
C SER A 109 11.13 10.05 -24.05
N ALA A 110 11.98 9.38 -24.85
CA ALA A 110 11.82 7.96 -25.15
C ALA A 110 11.92 7.08 -23.88
N ASP A 111 12.81 7.44 -22.97
CA ASP A 111 12.97 6.73 -21.69
C ASP A 111 11.77 6.92 -20.77
N GLU A 112 11.19 8.11 -20.72
CA GLU A 112 9.99 8.42 -19.97
C GLU A 112 8.75 7.72 -20.52
N ARG A 113 8.62 7.54 -21.83
CA ARG A 113 7.55 6.74 -22.45
C ARG A 113 7.59 5.28 -21.98
N SER A 114 8.77 4.72 -21.84
CA SER A 114 8.93 3.37 -21.30
C SER A 114 8.50 3.30 -19.83
N LEU A 115 8.87 4.32 -19.06
CA LEU A 115 8.46 4.45 -17.65
C LEU A 115 6.94 4.62 -17.53
N MET A 116 6.32 5.48 -18.36
CA MET A 116 4.86 5.66 -18.38
C MET A 116 4.12 4.34 -18.56
N LYS A 117 4.49 3.57 -19.59
CA LYS A 117 3.87 2.25 -19.85
C LYS A 117 4.02 1.27 -18.70
N LEU A 118 5.11 1.38 -17.95
CA LEU A 118 5.36 0.51 -16.81
C LEU A 118 4.54 0.96 -15.59
N LEU A 119 4.44 2.28 -15.35
CA LEU A 119 3.62 2.85 -14.27
C LEU A 119 2.13 2.56 -14.51
N GLU A 120 1.63 2.71 -15.74
CA GLU A 120 0.28 2.35 -16.14
C GLU A 120 -0.05 0.88 -15.80
N LYS A 121 0.87 -0.05 -16.13
CA LYS A 121 0.70 -1.47 -15.78
C LYS A 121 0.72 -1.72 -14.26
N ILE A 122 1.49 -0.96 -13.51
CA ILE A 122 1.50 -1.05 -12.04
C ILE A 122 0.15 -0.58 -11.50
N GLU A 123 -0.38 0.53 -12.00
CA GLU A 123 -1.68 1.05 -11.59
C GLU A 123 -2.82 0.10 -11.94
N ASP A 124 -2.84 -0.45 -13.16
CA ASP A 124 -3.81 -1.45 -13.61
C ASP A 124 -3.80 -2.69 -12.72
N LEU A 125 -2.63 -3.22 -12.41
CA LEU A 125 -2.51 -4.40 -11.54
C LEU A 125 -2.87 -4.08 -10.08
N ALA A 126 -2.50 -2.90 -9.57
CA ALA A 126 -2.88 -2.47 -8.23
C ALA A 126 -4.40 -2.35 -8.09
N THR A 127 -5.07 -1.81 -9.11
CA THR A 127 -6.54 -1.70 -9.16
C THR A 127 -7.20 -3.08 -9.21
N LYS A 128 -6.71 -3.99 -10.07
CA LYS A 128 -7.22 -5.38 -10.17
C LYS A 128 -7.07 -6.16 -8.87
N LEU A 129 -5.97 -5.94 -8.14
CA LEU A 129 -5.69 -6.56 -6.85
C LEU A 129 -6.40 -5.84 -5.68
N SER A 130 -7.11 -4.74 -5.95
CA SER A 130 -7.72 -3.88 -4.92
C SER A 130 -6.73 -3.50 -3.82
N LEU A 131 -5.53 -3.07 -4.22
CA LEU A 131 -4.47 -2.67 -3.31
C LEU A 131 -4.65 -1.21 -2.86
N PRO A 132 -4.24 -0.85 -1.64
CA PRO A 132 -4.21 0.54 -1.21
C PRO A 132 -3.18 1.33 -2.03
N ASN A 133 -3.46 2.63 -2.24
CA ASN A 133 -2.61 3.53 -3.04
C ASN A 133 -1.15 3.57 -2.56
N ASN A 134 -0.92 3.42 -1.26
CA ASN A 134 0.44 3.37 -0.70
C ASN A 134 1.31 2.28 -1.32
N VAL A 135 0.73 1.12 -1.67
CA VAL A 135 1.47 0.03 -2.30
C VAL A 135 1.83 0.40 -3.74
N ALA A 136 0.89 0.97 -4.49
CA ALA A 136 1.12 1.40 -5.87
C ALA A 136 2.18 2.51 -5.92
N GLU A 137 2.11 3.50 -5.03
CA GLU A 137 3.11 4.56 -4.93
C GLU A 137 4.48 4.05 -4.50
N THR A 138 4.54 3.09 -3.56
CA THR A 138 5.80 2.45 -3.17
C THR A 138 6.42 1.71 -4.35
N ALA A 139 5.64 0.98 -5.14
CA ALA A 139 6.11 0.31 -6.35
C ALA A 139 6.64 1.32 -7.39
N ALA A 140 5.92 2.43 -7.59
CA ALA A 140 6.32 3.50 -8.49
C ALA A 140 7.59 4.24 -8.02
N TYR A 141 7.74 4.47 -6.73
CA TYR A 141 8.94 5.04 -6.14
C TYR A 141 10.16 4.14 -6.36
N LEU A 142 10.04 2.86 -6.07
CA LEU A 142 11.13 1.89 -6.22
C LEU A 142 11.65 1.82 -7.66
N ILE A 143 10.76 1.85 -8.65
CA ILE A 143 11.15 1.75 -10.08
C ILE A 143 11.92 2.97 -10.56
N ARG A 144 11.76 4.13 -9.91
CA ARG A 144 12.48 5.35 -10.26
C ARG A 144 13.94 5.34 -9.85
N SER A 145 14.35 4.45 -8.97
CA SER A 145 15.74 4.24 -8.61
C SER A 145 16.57 3.91 -9.85
N SER A 146 17.78 4.48 -9.95
CA SER A 146 18.66 4.32 -11.11
C SER A 146 18.99 2.85 -11.44
N LYS A 147 19.19 2.03 -10.41
CA LYS A 147 19.45 0.58 -10.55
C LYS A 147 18.25 -0.15 -11.15
N MET A 148 17.03 0.23 -10.73
CA MET A 148 15.80 -0.39 -11.21
C MET A 148 15.42 0.05 -12.62
N LYS A 149 15.66 1.32 -12.98
CA LYS A 149 15.49 1.81 -14.37
C LYS A 149 16.34 1.04 -15.36
N ALA A 150 17.62 0.82 -15.03
CA ALA A 150 18.53 0.05 -15.87
C ALA A 150 18.07 -1.41 -16.03
N PHE A 151 17.56 -2.02 -14.97
CA PHE A 151 17.03 -3.39 -14.99
C PHE A 151 15.75 -3.51 -15.84
N ALA A 152 14.88 -2.51 -15.80
CA ALA A 152 13.61 -2.50 -16.50
C ALA A 152 13.73 -2.30 -18.01
N LYS A 153 14.81 -1.65 -18.48
CA LYS A 153 14.99 -1.25 -19.89
C LYS A 153 15.05 -2.42 -20.87
N ASN A 154 15.52 -3.61 -20.45
CA ASN A 154 15.81 -4.75 -21.32
C ASN A 154 14.92 -5.99 -21.08
N LYS A 155 13.81 -5.88 -20.37
CA LYS A 155 13.01 -7.05 -19.94
C LYS A 155 11.50 -6.82 -20.10
N GLY A 156 10.73 -7.90 -20.00
CA GLY A 156 9.27 -7.84 -20.11
C GLY A 156 8.64 -6.89 -19.08
N GLN A 157 7.95 -5.86 -19.55
CA GLN A 157 7.39 -4.82 -18.68
C GLN A 157 6.26 -5.35 -17.77
N LYS A 158 5.50 -6.36 -18.23
CA LYS A 158 4.43 -6.98 -17.44
C LYS A 158 5.00 -7.74 -16.24
N GLU A 159 6.03 -8.53 -16.47
CA GLU A 159 6.69 -9.34 -15.45
C GLU A 159 7.36 -8.48 -14.39
N ILE A 160 7.97 -7.36 -14.84
CA ILE A 160 8.59 -6.39 -13.93
C ILE A 160 7.51 -5.68 -13.09
N ALA A 161 6.41 -5.23 -13.70
CA ALA A 161 5.32 -4.59 -12.98
C ALA A 161 4.73 -5.52 -11.89
N ALA A 162 4.47 -6.79 -12.23
CA ALA A 162 3.98 -7.79 -11.29
C ALA A 162 4.98 -8.04 -10.14
N ALA A 163 6.26 -8.19 -10.46
CA ALA A 163 7.31 -8.40 -9.46
C ALA A 163 7.49 -7.17 -8.54
N MET A 164 7.36 -5.94 -9.07
CA MET A 164 7.44 -4.71 -8.30
C MET A 164 6.26 -4.54 -7.35
N ILE A 165 5.04 -4.86 -7.80
CA ILE A 165 3.85 -4.85 -6.94
C ILE A 165 4.00 -5.87 -5.81
N TYR A 166 4.45 -7.09 -6.13
CA TYR A 166 4.69 -8.09 -5.10
C TYR A 166 5.74 -7.64 -4.07
N LEU A 167 6.81 -6.99 -4.54
CA LEU A 167 7.85 -6.41 -3.69
C LEU A 167 7.29 -5.29 -2.80
N ALA A 168 6.50 -4.38 -3.37
CA ALA A 168 5.85 -3.30 -2.63
C ALA A 168 4.84 -3.83 -1.59
N CYS A 169 4.05 -4.85 -1.93
CA CYS A 169 3.17 -5.53 -0.97
C CYS A 169 3.96 -6.05 0.23
N ARG A 170 5.13 -6.66 -0.01
CA ARG A 170 5.99 -7.16 1.05
C ARG A 170 6.60 -6.07 1.94
N LEU A 171 6.96 -4.94 1.35
CA LEU A 171 7.49 -3.78 2.09
C LEU A 171 6.40 -3.08 2.91
N CYS A 172 5.21 -2.95 2.36
CA CYS A 172 4.06 -2.33 3.03
C CYS A 172 3.33 -3.29 4.00
N GLY A 173 3.75 -4.56 4.12
CA GLY A 173 3.12 -5.53 5.00
C GLY A 173 1.75 -6.05 4.52
N VAL A 174 1.41 -5.83 3.24
CA VAL A 174 0.18 -6.34 2.63
C VAL A 174 0.39 -7.76 2.16
N ASN A 175 -0.38 -8.70 2.70
CA ASN A 175 -0.26 -10.11 2.38
C ASN A 175 -0.99 -10.47 1.10
N ARG A 176 -0.24 -10.53 0.00
CA ARG A 176 -0.67 -11.13 -1.28
C ARG A 176 0.26 -12.27 -1.62
N THR A 177 -0.30 -13.36 -2.13
CA THR A 177 0.50 -14.49 -2.59
C THR A 177 1.08 -14.20 -3.97
N LEU A 178 2.23 -14.79 -4.25
CA LEU A 178 2.87 -14.63 -5.56
C LEU A 178 1.99 -15.21 -6.68
N LYS A 179 1.24 -16.26 -6.36
CA LYS A 179 0.28 -16.89 -7.27
C LYS A 179 -0.88 -15.94 -7.62
N GLU A 180 -1.51 -15.29 -6.63
CA GLU A 180 -2.57 -14.28 -6.88
C GLU A 180 -2.09 -13.18 -7.83
N VAL A 181 -0.88 -12.66 -7.61
CA VAL A 181 -0.31 -11.61 -8.47
C VAL A 181 -0.02 -12.13 -9.87
N ALA A 182 0.48 -13.35 -10.01
CA ALA A 182 0.80 -13.95 -11.30
C ALA A 182 -0.46 -14.25 -12.11
N ASP A 183 -1.50 -14.82 -11.48
CA ASP A 183 -2.77 -15.16 -12.12
C ASP A 183 -3.49 -13.90 -12.66
N LEU A 184 -3.51 -12.80 -11.88
CA LEU A 184 -4.13 -11.54 -12.33
C LEU A 184 -3.31 -10.78 -13.39
N ALA A 185 -2.01 -11.05 -13.46
CA ALA A 185 -1.13 -10.50 -14.49
C ALA A 185 -1.08 -11.35 -15.77
N ASP A 186 -1.77 -12.50 -15.80
CA ASP A 186 -1.69 -13.51 -16.87
C ASP A 186 -0.25 -13.99 -17.11
N LEU A 187 0.50 -14.24 -16.03
CA LEU A 187 1.90 -14.63 -16.08
C LEU A 187 2.14 -15.95 -15.35
N LYS A 188 3.24 -16.61 -15.69
CA LYS A 188 3.68 -17.80 -14.95
C LYS A 188 4.33 -17.37 -13.63
N GLU A 189 3.92 -18.02 -12.53
CA GLU A 189 4.47 -17.78 -11.20
C GLU A 189 6.00 -17.82 -11.15
N LYS A 190 6.61 -18.77 -11.89
CA LYS A 190 8.07 -18.93 -11.97
C LYS A 190 8.78 -17.70 -12.54
N ASP A 191 8.17 -17.03 -13.51
CA ASP A 191 8.76 -15.84 -14.12
C ASP A 191 8.68 -14.65 -13.17
N VAL A 192 7.54 -14.42 -12.54
CA VAL A 192 7.39 -13.37 -11.51
C VAL A 192 8.36 -13.60 -10.35
N ALA A 193 8.51 -14.85 -9.88
CA ALA A 193 9.46 -15.21 -8.83
C ALA A 193 10.92 -14.93 -9.22
N ARG A 194 11.28 -15.18 -10.49
CA ARG A 194 12.62 -14.90 -10.99
C ARG A 194 12.93 -13.40 -10.98
N TYR A 195 12.00 -12.59 -11.50
CA TYR A 195 12.15 -11.13 -11.51
C TYR A 195 12.15 -10.55 -10.10
N TYR A 196 11.27 -11.04 -9.23
CA TYR A 196 11.23 -10.62 -7.83
C TYR A 196 12.57 -10.85 -7.12
N ARG A 197 13.19 -12.05 -7.27
CA ARG A 197 14.49 -12.33 -6.65
C ARG A 197 15.59 -11.39 -7.17
N ALA A 198 15.60 -11.14 -8.47
CA ALA A 198 16.58 -10.22 -9.08
C ALA A 198 16.37 -8.77 -8.60
N LEU A 199 15.11 -8.32 -8.43
CA LEU A 199 14.79 -7.01 -7.90
C LEU A 199 15.16 -6.90 -6.41
N ALA A 200 14.87 -7.91 -5.61
CA ALA A 200 15.21 -7.95 -4.19
C ALA A 200 16.72 -7.89 -3.94
N GLN A 201 17.53 -8.54 -4.79
CA GLN A 201 18.99 -8.47 -4.71
C GLN A 201 19.53 -7.06 -5.02
N ASN A 202 18.89 -6.32 -5.94
CA ASN A 202 19.28 -4.95 -6.28
C ASN A 202 18.88 -3.93 -5.19
N LEU A 203 17.93 -4.28 -4.34
CA LEU A 203 17.46 -3.45 -3.21
C LEU A 203 18.34 -3.59 -1.96
N SER A 204 19.61 -3.68 -2.08
CA SER A 204 20.67 -3.92 -1.08
C SER A 204 20.53 -3.37 0.34
N ALA A 205 19.36 -2.88 0.79
CA ALA A 205 19.25 -2.06 1.98
C ALA A 205 18.30 -2.54 3.09
N SER A 206 17.43 -3.50 2.87
CA SER A 206 16.56 -3.93 3.98
C SER A 206 16.25 -5.42 3.88
N PRO A 207 16.50 -6.20 4.94
CA PRO A 207 15.99 -7.57 4.98
C PRO A 207 14.48 -7.49 4.86
N LEU A 208 13.95 -7.96 3.73
CA LEU A 208 12.51 -8.07 3.52
C LEU A 208 11.94 -8.89 4.68
N SER A 209 11.16 -8.26 5.53
CA SER A 209 10.55 -8.91 6.67
C SER A 209 9.74 -10.11 6.19
N ARG A 210 9.80 -11.20 6.94
CA ARG A 210 8.95 -12.37 6.65
C ARG A 210 7.49 -11.94 6.80
N PRO A 211 6.59 -12.37 5.91
CA PRO A 211 5.16 -12.11 6.09
C PRO A 211 4.69 -12.75 7.40
N ARG A 212 4.04 -11.98 8.24
CA ARG A 212 3.53 -12.46 9.54
C ARG A 212 2.40 -13.45 9.33
N ILE A 213 2.38 -14.51 10.13
CA ILE A 213 1.33 -15.54 10.10
C ILE A 213 -0.01 -14.90 10.47
N SER A 214 0.00 -13.99 11.46
CA SER A 214 -1.18 -13.27 11.94
C SER A 214 -1.99 -12.58 10.83
N ASN A 215 -1.32 -11.95 9.87
CA ASN A 215 -2.01 -11.28 8.76
C ASN A 215 -2.75 -12.25 7.82
N TYR A 216 -2.24 -13.47 7.64
CA TYR A 216 -2.94 -14.52 6.89
C TYR A 216 -4.13 -15.08 7.68
N VAL A 217 -4.01 -15.16 9.00
CA VAL A 217 -5.13 -15.55 9.88
C VAL A 217 -6.25 -14.55 9.76
N THR A 218 -5.98 -13.24 9.89
CA THR A 218 -7.01 -12.19 9.74
C THR A 218 -7.65 -12.21 8.35
N LYS A 219 -6.86 -12.44 7.28
CA LYS A 219 -7.41 -12.59 5.92
C LYS A 219 -8.40 -13.75 5.85
N LEU A 220 -8.03 -14.91 6.39
CA LEU A 220 -8.88 -16.10 6.39
C LEU A 220 -10.14 -15.92 7.24
N SER A 221 -10.00 -15.32 8.43
CA SER A 221 -11.13 -15.05 9.32
C SER A 221 -12.22 -14.23 8.63
N ASN A 222 -11.81 -13.20 7.86
CA ASN A 222 -12.74 -12.35 7.12
C ASN A 222 -13.39 -13.07 5.93
N ILE A 223 -12.65 -13.92 5.21
CA ILE A 223 -13.18 -14.65 4.05
C ILE A 223 -14.13 -15.76 4.49
N LEU A 224 -13.76 -16.49 5.52
CA LEU A 224 -14.52 -17.64 6.03
C LEU A 224 -15.59 -17.25 7.05
N ASN A 225 -15.73 -15.96 7.39
CA ASN A 225 -16.67 -15.44 8.40
C ASN A 225 -16.59 -16.18 9.75
N LEU A 226 -15.37 -16.37 10.25
CA LEU A 226 -15.13 -16.99 11.55
C LEU A 226 -15.74 -16.18 12.70
N SER A 227 -16.12 -16.84 13.78
CA SER A 227 -16.54 -16.15 15.01
C SER A 227 -15.35 -15.39 15.63
N THR A 228 -15.64 -14.29 16.31
CA THR A 228 -14.61 -13.47 16.98
C THR A 228 -13.81 -14.26 18.03
N LYS A 229 -14.39 -15.33 18.59
CA LYS A 229 -13.72 -16.21 19.56
C LYS A 229 -12.71 -17.11 18.86
N ALA A 230 -13.10 -17.70 17.72
CA ALA A 230 -12.21 -18.54 16.91
C ALA A 230 -11.06 -17.71 16.31
N GLU A 231 -11.35 -16.50 15.82
CA GLU A 231 -10.32 -15.59 15.33
C GLU A 231 -9.27 -15.24 16.39
N ARG A 232 -9.71 -14.88 17.61
CA ARG A 232 -8.79 -14.56 18.71
C ARG A 232 -7.90 -15.75 19.05
N LEU A 233 -8.47 -16.95 19.16
CA LEU A 233 -7.68 -18.16 19.41
C LEU A 233 -6.68 -18.41 18.29
N ALA A 234 -7.10 -18.27 17.02
CA ALA A 234 -6.21 -18.45 15.88
C ALA A 234 -5.07 -17.43 15.88
N LEU A 235 -5.33 -16.16 16.26
CA LEU A 235 -4.31 -15.13 16.40
C LEU A 235 -3.33 -15.43 17.55
N ASP A 236 -3.83 -15.86 18.71
CA ASP A 236 -2.98 -16.24 19.86
C ASP A 236 -2.10 -17.44 19.53
N LEU A 237 -2.64 -18.44 18.83
CA LEU A 237 -1.86 -19.57 18.32
C LEU A 237 -0.82 -19.12 17.31
N SER A 238 -1.19 -18.22 16.40
CA SER A 238 -0.26 -17.73 15.36
C SER A 238 0.94 -16.99 15.95
N SER A 239 0.73 -16.17 17.00
CA SER A 239 1.81 -15.44 17.67
C SER A 239 2.79 -16.41 18.35
N LYS A 240 2.27 -17.42 19.07
CA LYS A 240 3.10 -18.46 19.70
C LYS A 240 3.87 -19.28 18.68
N VAL A 241 3.25 -19.63 17.55
CA VAL A 241 3.90 -20.36 16.45
C VAL A 241 4.98 -19.52 15.79
N GLU A 242 4.78 -18.19 15.63
CA GLU A 242 5.81 -17.28 15.08
C GLU A 242 7.06 -17.23 15.97
N GLU A 243 6.90 -17.25 17.28
CA GLU A 243 7.99 -17.24 18.26
C GLU A 243 8.72 -18.58 18.38
N SER A 244 8.09 -19.66 17.95
CA SER A 244 8.65 -21.01 18.04
C SER A 244 9.51 -21.38 16.83
N GLU A 245 10.36 -22.40 17.02
CA GLU A 245 11.17 -22.99 15.95
C GLU A 245 10.33 -23.66 14.85
N ILE A 246 9.05 -23.95 15.12
CA ILE A 246 8.13 -24.57 14.16
C ILE A 246 7.97 -23.70 12.90
N ALA A 247 8.03 -22.38 13.03
CA ALA A 247 7.89 -21.46 11.92
C ALA A 247 9.09 -21.41 10.97
N LEU A 248 10.25 -21.92 11.41
CA LEU A 248 11.49 -21.84 10.64
C LEU A 248 11.42 -22.69 9.36
N GLY A 249 11.70 -22.06 8.23
CA GLY A 249 11.75 -22.72 6.92
C GLY A 249 10.40 -23.15 6.33
N LYS A 250 9.28 -22.84 7.00
CA LYS A 250 7.94 -23.23 6.54
C LYS A 250 7.19 -22.06 5.91
N ASN A 251 6.23 -22.41 5.05
CA ASN A 251 5.36 -21.40 4.42
C ASN A 251 4.39 -20.82 5.46
N PRO A 252 4.38 -19.50 5.71
CA PRO A 252 3.51 -18.87 6.69
C PRO A 252 2.02 -19.02 6.36
N ALA A 253 1.64 -19.11 5.09
CA ALA A 253 0.26 -19.37 4.69
C ALA A 253 -0.23 -20.76 5.16
N GLY A 254 0.63 -21.78 5.07
CA GLY A 254 0.29 -23.12 5.56
C GLY A 254 0.18 -23.21 7.08
N LEU A 255 1.00 -22.46 7.82
CA LEU A 255 0.89 -22.36 9.28
C LEU A 255 -0.36 -21.60 9.72
N ALA A 256 -0.69 -20.49 9.05
CA ALA A 256 -1.92 -19.74 9.28
C ALA A 256 -3.17 -20.60 9.04
N ALA A 257 -3.17 -21.37 7.93
CA ALA A 257 -4.23 -22.33 7.63
C ALA A 257 -4.43 -23.37 8.74
N ALA A 258 -3.34 -23.88 9.31
CA ALA A 258 -3.39 -24.83 10.40
C ALA A 258 -3.92 -24.21 11.70
N CYS A 259 -3.50 -22.98 12.05
CA CYS A 259 -4.02 -22.25 13.22
C CYS A 259 -5.53 -22.01 13.11
N VAL A 260 -6.00 -21.58 11.94
CA VAL A 260 -7.43 -21.38 11.67
C VAL A 260 -8.19 -22.71 11.73
N HIS A 261 -7.65 -23.79 11.17
CA HIS A 261 -8.27 -25.10 11.23
C HIS A 261 -8.41 -25.61 12.67
N ILE A 262 -7.37 -25.44 13.52
CA ILE A 262 -7.45 -25.81 14.94
C ILE A 262 -8.56 -24.99 15.64
N ALA A 263 -8.61 -23.68 15.40
CA ALA A 263 -9.60 -22.82 16.00
C ALA A 263 -11.02 -23.19 15.55
N SER A 264 -11.24 -23.45 14.27
CA SER A 264 -12.56 -23.83 13.74
C SER A 264 -13.07 -25.14 14.34
N VAL A 265 -12.19 -26.15 14.50
CA VAL A 265 -12.53 -27.43 15.12
C VAL A 265 -12.88 -27.26 16.60
N LEU A 266 -12.15 -26.42 17.35
CA LEU A 266 -12.39 -26.19 18.78
C LEU A 266 -13.69 -25.44 19.07
N PHE A 267 -14.14 -24.60 18.18
CA PHE A 267 -15.41 -23.86 18.28
C PHE A 267 -16.56 -24.50 17.50
N ASP A 268 -16.36 -25.72 17.00
CA ASP A 268 -17.35 -26.49 16.25
C ASP A 268 -17.93 -25.73 15.04
N GLU A 269 -17.05 -24.97 14.37
CA GLU A 269 -17.43 -24.29 13.14
C GLU A 269 -17.28 -25.25 11.95
N SER A 270 -18.28 -25.29 11.06
CA SER A 270 -18.37 -26.23 9.94
C SER A 270 -17.46 -25.87 8.77
N ILE A 271 -16.19 -25.53 9.04
CA ILE A 271 -15.21 -25.15 8.01
C ILE A 271 -14.28 -26.32 7.71
N SER A 272 -14.27 -26.74 6.44
CA SER A 272 -13.44 -27.87 6.03
C SER A 272 -11.97 -27.46 5.81
N SER A 273 -11.06 -28.41 6.00
CA SER A 273 -9.64 -28.20 5.65
C SER A 273 -9.43 -27.89 4.15
N ASP A 274 -10.39 -28.30 3.31
CA ASP A 274 -10.34 -28.12 1.86
C ASP A 274 -10.71 -26.68 1.46
N ASP A 275 -11.67 -26.06 2.17
CA ASP A 275 -12.05 -24.65 1.95
C ASP A 275 -10.92 -23.71 2.36
N ILE A 276 -10.33 -23.95 3.55
CA ILE A 276 -9.17 -23.18 4.02
C ILE A 276 -8.00 -23.29 3.04
N ALA A 277 -7.75 -24.49 2.53
CA ALA A 277 -6.66 -24.76 1.60
C ALA A 277 -6.85 -24.04 0.25
N ARG A 278 -8.11 -23.99 -0.23
CA ARG A 278 -8.47 -23.33 -1.50
C ARG A 278 -8.20 -21.83 -1.46
N GLU A 279 -8.61 -21.17 -0.37
CA GLU A 279 -8.48 -19.72 -0.21
C GLU A 279 -7.01 -19.22 -0.13
N LEU A 280 -6.11 -20.03 0.40
CA LEU A 280 -4.68 -19.71 0.47
C LEU A 280 -3.84 -20.33 -0.66
N GLY A 281 -4.43 -21.13 -1.53
CA GLY A 281 -3.73 -21.84 -2.59
C GLY A 281 -2.74 -22.89 -2.05
N VAL A 282 -3.05 -23.49 -0.90
CA VAL A 282 -2.26 -24.53 -0.23
C VAL A 282 -2.96 -25.87 -0.41
N THR A 283 -2.23 -26.99 -0.38
CA THR A 283 -2.87 -28.30 -0.45
C THR A 283 -3.50 -28.69 0.91
N PRO A 284 -4.69 -29.35 0.92
CA PRO A 284 -5.32 -29.82 2.16
C PRO A 284 -4.42 -30.73 3.00
N LEU A 285 -3.58 -31.53 2.34
CA LEU A 285 -2.58 -32.37 3.01
C LEU A 285 -1.56 -31.53 3.81
N THR A 286 -1.16 -30.38 3.25
CA THR A 286 -0.27 -29.44 3.97
C THR A 286 -0.94 -28.90 5.21
N VAL A 287 -2.22 -28.50 5.14
CA VAL A 287 -2.98 -28.03 6.30
C VAL A 287 -3.00 -29.09 7.39
N ARG A 288 -3.39 -30.32 7.06
CA ARG A 288 -3.46 -31.44 8.03
C ARG A 288 -2.09 -31.77 8.66
N ASN A 289 -1.02 -31.76 7.86
CA ASN A 289 0.32 -32.03 8.38
C ASN A 289 0.79 -30.94 9.33
N ARG A 290 0.54 -29.66 8.99
CA ARG A 290 0.90 -28.53 9.87
C ARG A 290 0.04 -28.50 11.14
N THR A 291 -1.23 -28.88 11.06
CA THR A 291 -2.10 -29.03 12.23
C THR A 291 -1.54 -30.08 13.19
N LYS A 292 -1.15 -31.26 12.67
CA LYS A 292 -0.54 -32.29 13.48
C LYS A 292 0.76 -31.84 14.15
N GLU A 293 1.63 -31.14 13.42
CA GLU A 293 2.88 -30.61 13.96
C GLU A 293 2.61 -29.60 15.10
N ILE A 294 1.67 -28.67 14.92
CA ILE A 294 1.34 -27.69 15.96
C ILE A 294 0.80 -28.39 17.21
N LEU A 295 -0.09 -29.37 17.06
CA LEU A 295 -0.67 -30.13 18.17
C LEU A 295 0.33 -31.05 18.88
N GLN A 296 1.47 -31.39 18.27
CA GLN A 296 2.57 -32.09 18.94
C GLN A 296 3.36 -31.19 19.90
N TYR A 297 3.39 -29.87 19.65
CA TYR A 297 4.15 -28.91 20.44
C TYR A 297 3.31 -28.13 21.45
N TYR A 298 2.01 -27.98 21.19
CA TYR A 298 1.11 -27.17 22.02
C TYR A 298 -0.11 -27.96 22.46
N ASP A 299 -0.34 -27.98 23.77
CA ASP A 299 -1.62 -28.42 24.35
C ASP A 299 -2.59 -27.22 24.37
N VAL A 300 -3.68 -27.34 23.66
CA VAL A 300 -4.71 -26.28 23.60
C VAL A 300 -5.80 -26.61 24.62
N THR A 301 -5.88 -25.81 25.69
CA THR A 301 -6.92 -25.96 26.74
C THR A 301 -7.96 -24.85 26.58
N VAL A 302 -9.18 -25.21 26.28
CA VAL A 302 -10.30 -24.27 26.17
C VAL A 302 -11.15 -24.35 27.44
N TYR A 303 -11.23 -23.25 28.18
CA TYR A 303 -12.12 -23.15 29.32
C TYR A 303 -13.53 -22.73 28.83
N VAL A 304 -14.46 -23.67 28.83
CA VAL A 304 -15.87 -23.36 28.56
C VAL A 304 -16.47 -22.80 29.85
N GLY A 305 -16.58 -21.47 29.91
CA GLY A 305 -17.29 -20.82 30.99
C GLY A 305 -18.74 -21.23 30.95
N GLY A 306 -19.21 -21.98 31.95
CA GLY A 306 -20.63 -22.28 32.10
C GLY A 306 -21.42 -20.98 32.16
N ALA A 307 -22.43 -20.82 31.30
CA ALA A 307 -23.41 -19.77 31.41
C ALA A 307 -24.09 -19.88 32.80
N LYS A 308 -23.91 -18.85 33.62
CA LYS A 308 -24.77 -18.64 34.79
C LYS A 308 -26.05 -17.98 34.35
#